data_2014cc6e534f3d6a9ae3e6bc6b3020ff
#
_entry.id   2014cc6e534f3d6a9ae3e6bc6b3020ff
#
_cell.length_a   1.000
_cell.length_b   1.000
_cell.length_c   1.000
_cell.angle_alpha   90.00
_cell.angle_beta   90.00
_cell.angle_gamma   90.00
#
_symmetry.space_group_name_H-M   'P 1'
#
loop_
_entity.id
_entity.type
_entity.pdbx_description
1 polymer ?
#
loop_
_entity_poly.entity_id
_entity_poly.type
_entity_poly.pdbx_seq_one_letter_code
_entity_poly.pdbx_strand_id
1 'polypeptide(L)'
;APLSFRTETVGTLQKFVDDVFVAILSTKRPPPIAVRFFFDFLDDMAEKHGIDDPETVHIWKTNSLPLRFWVNILKNPQFVLDVQVTDSIDAVLSVIAQTFIDSCTTSEHKVGRDSPVNKLLYAREIPRYKQLVERYYSDIHSAASGCYQEMNSTLTELSGSFASEMNSLVALHELYKYINKYYDQVIMSLEEDTSGQKMQLAYRLQQVAALVENKVTDL
;
A
#
# COMPACT_ATOMS: atom_id res chain seq x y z
N ALA A 1 24.70 -36.16 -1.84
CA ALA A 1 23.77 -36.17 -0.72
C ALA A 1 22.57 -37.06 -1.07
N PRO A 2 22.07 -37.90 -0.13
CA PRO A 2 20.94 -38.77 -0.40
C PRO A 2 19.71 -37.96 -0.85
N LEU A 3 18.92 -38.49 -1.76
CA LEU A 3 17.68 -37.89 -2.26
C LEU A 3 16.68 -37.53 -1.13
N SER A 4 16.70 -38.29 -0.02
CA SER A 4 15.89 -38.06 1.17
C SER A 4 16.17 -36.70 1.83
N PHE A 5 17.42 -36.30 1.97
CA PHE A 5 17.82 -35.05 2.60
C PHE A 5 17.35 -33.82 1.77
N ARG A 6 17.41 -33.93 0.44
CA ARG A 6 16.86 -32.86 -0.45
C ARG A 6 15.38 -32.72 -0.33
N THR A 7 14.64 -33.83 -0.19
CA THR A 7 13.16 -33.79 -0.10
C THR A 7 12.70 -33.21 1.22
N GLU A 8 13.34 -33.51 2.34
CA GLU A 8 13.02 -32.93 3.65
C GLU A 8 13.32 -31.45 3.72
N THR A 9 14.44 -30.99 3.17
CA THR A 9 14.79 -29.55 3.14
C THR A 9 13.82 -28.75 2.28
N VAL A 10 13.44 -29.28 1.12
CA VAL A 10 12.43 -28.65 0.24
C VAL A 10 11.07 -28.58 0.92
N GLY A 11 10.65 -29.66 1.60
CA GLY A 11 9.39 -29.68 2.35
C GLY A 11 9.35 -28.65 3.51
N THR A 12 10.48 -28.47 4.19
CA THR A 12 10.60 -27.49 5.27
C THR A 12 10.54 -26.06 4.73
N LEU A 13 11.22 -25.77 3.63
CA LEU A 13 11.17 -24.45 3.00
C LEU A 13 9.77 -24.15 2.44
N GLN A 14 9.12 -25.13 1.81
CA GLN A 14 7.75 -25.00 1.32
C GLN A 14 6.80 -24.65 2.46
N LYS A 15 6.88 -25.37 3.57
CA LYS A 15 6.06 -25.10 4.74
C LYS A 15 6.30 -23.70 5.30
N PHE A 16 7.53 -23.24 5.35
CA PHE A 16 7.87 -21.89 5.79
C PHE A 16 7.22 -20.82 4.91
N VAL A 17 7.32 -20.97 3.59
CA VAL A 17 6.67 -20.03 2.64
C VAL A 17 5.16 -20.04 2.80
N ASP A 18 4.56 -21.24 2.95
CA ASP A 18 3.12 -21.37 3.21
C ASP A 18 2.71 -20.64 4.49
N ASP A 19 3.43 -20.85 5.57
CA ASP A 19 3.14 -20.23 6.87
C ASP A 19 3.25 -18.69 6.78
N VAL A 20 4.25 -18.16 6.07
CA VAL A 20 4.44 -16.72 5.87
C VAL A 20 3.30 -16.14 5.02
N PHE A 21 2.96 -16.76 3.89
CA PHE A 21 1.91 -16.24 3.01
C PHE A 21 0.52 -16.33 3.68
N VAL A 22 0.26 -17.41 4.40
CA VAL A 22 -0.96 -17.54 5.20
C VAL A 22 -1.02 -16.47 6.30
N ALA A 23 0.10 -16.16 6.95
CA ALA A 23 0.16 -15.10 7.97
C ALA A 23 -0.13 -13.72 7.39
N ILE A 24 0.46 -13.38 6.22
CA ILE A 24 0.25 -12.11 5.52
C ILE A 24 -1.22 -11.96 5.07
N LEU A 25 -1.79 -13.03 4.51
CA LEU A 25 -3.11 -13.05 3.88
C LEU A 25 -4.22 -13.56 4.82
N SER A 26 -3.94 -13.68 6.11
CA SER A 26 -4.92 -14.14 7.09
C SER A 26 -5.91 -13.04 7.45
N THR A 27 -7.18 -13.42 7.46
CA THR A 27 -8.30 -12.58 7.93
C THR A 27 -8.94 -13.13 9.21
N LYS A 28 -8.29 -14.09 9.87
CA LYS A 28 -8.73 -14.64 11.18
C LYS A 28 -8.79 -13.54 12.26
N ARG A 29 -7.94 -12.53 12.15
CA ARG A 29 -8.06 -11.28 12.89
C ARG A 29 -8.44 -10.20 11.90
N PRO A 30 -9.26 -9.21 12.29
CA PRO A 30 -9.59 -8.09 11.41
C PRO A 30 -8.29 -7.43 10.92
N PRO A 31 -8.16 -7.17 9.62
CA PRO A 31 -7.04 -6.39 9.10
C PRO A 31 -6.98 -5.02 9.77
N PRO A 32 -5.79 -4.41 9.88
CA PRO A 32 -5.66 -3.05 10.41
C PRO A 32 -6.65 -2.09 9.74
N ILE A 33 -7.19 -1.15 10.53
CA ILE A 33 -8.19 -0.21 10.01
C ILE A 33 -7.69 0.56 8.79
N ALA A 34 -6.42 0.93 8.75
CA ALA A 34 -5.81 1.61 7.62
C ALA A 34 -5.89 0.78 6.31
N VAL A 35 -5.77 -0.54 6.41
CA VAL A 35 -5.89 -1.45 5.24
C VAL A 35 -7.34 -1.53 4.78
N ARG A 36 -8.30 -1.70 5.71
CA ARG A 36 -9.73 -1.75 5.39
C ARG A 36 -10.18 -0.43 4.76
N PHE A 37 -9.85 0.68 5.38
CA PHE A 37 -10.17 2.02 4.87
C PHE A 37 -9.59 2.26 3.47
N PHE A 38 -8.33 1.90 3.26
CA PHE A 38 -7.67 2.15 1.98
C PHE A 38 -8.24 1.29 0.85
N PHE A 39 -8.57 0.03 1.12
CA PHE A 39 -9.18 -0.85 0.10
C PHE A 39 -10.60 -0.41 -0.24
N ASP A 40 -11.38 -0.01 0.77
CA ASP A 40 -12.71 0.55 0.59
C ASP A 40 -12.67 1.84 -0.24
N PHE A 41 -11.70 2.71 0.06
CA PHE A 41 -11.44 3.91 -0.74
C PHE A 41 -11.14 3.59 -2.22
N LEU A 42 -10.38 2.53 -2.50
CA LEU A 42 -10.11 2.12 -3.89
C LEU A 42 -11.39 1.62 -4.58
N ASP A 43 -12.24 0.88 -3.87
CA ASP A 43 -13.53 0.41 -4.39
C ASP A 43 -14.46 1.61 -4.67
N ASP A 44 -14.59 2.56 -3.74
CA ASP A 44 -15.36 3.80 -3.91
C ASP A 44 -14.85 4.65 -5.09
N MET A 45 -13.54 4.73 -5.28
CA MET A 45 -12.96 5.47 -6.41
C MET A 45 -13.27 4.79 -7.75
N ALA A 46 -13.26 3.45 -7.80
CA ALA A 46 -13.66 2.73 -8.99
C ALA A 46 -15.13 2.99 -9.34
N GLU A 47 -16.03 2.90 -8.37
CA GLU A 47 -17.44 3.20 -8.55
C GLU A 47 -17.65 4.66 -9.01
N LYS A 48 -17.03 5.62 -8.32
CA LYS A 48 -17.13 7.05 -8.64
C LYS A 48 -16.69 7.39 -10.06
N HIS A 49 -15.72 6.66 -10.59
CA HIS A 49 -15.19 6.88 -11.94
C HIS A 49 -15.76 5.93 -12.98
N GLY A 50 -16.77 5.12 -12.63
CA GLY A 50 -17.42 4.19 -13.54
C GLY A 50 -16.49 3.08 -14.04
N ILE A 51 -15.59 2.62 -13.20
CA ILE A 51 -14.66 1.53 -13.52
C ILE A 51 -15.28 0.23 -13.05
N ASP A 52 -15.91 -0.48 -13.97
CA ASP A 52 -16.62 -1.73 -13.69
C ASP A 52 -15.73 -2.99 -13.85
N ASP A 53 -14.49 -2.81 -14.32
CA ASP A 53 -13.56 -3.90 -14.52
C ASP A 53 -12.91 -4.34 -13.19
N PRO A 54 -13.28 -5.54 -12.67
CA PRO A 54 -12.74 -6.04 -11.40
C PRO A 54 -11.23 -6.31 -11.44
N GLU A 55 -10.67 -6.54 -12.63
CA GLU A 55 -9.22 -6.73 -12.78
C GLU A 55 -8.46 -5.43 -12.50
N THR A 56 -8.97 -4.30 -12.95
CA THR A 56 -8.38 -2.97 -12.69
C THR A 56 -8.34 -2.68 -11.19
N VAL A 57 -9.42 -2.92 -10.46
CA VAL A 57 -9.47 -2.72 -9.00
C VAL A 57 -8.53 -3.69 -8.28
N HIS A 58 -8.49 -4.94 -8.72
CA HIS A 58 -7.54 -5.93 -8.20
C HIS A 58 -6.08 -5.46 -8.39
N ILE A 59 -5.74 -4.94 -9.56
CA ILE A 59 -4.40 -4.39 -9.86
C ILE A 59 -4.08 -3.20 -8.93
N TRP A 60 -5.01 -2.31 -8.67
CA TRP A 60 -4.80 -1.19 -7.75
C TRP A 60 -4.50 -1.67 -6.33
N LYS A 61 -5.30 -2.61 -5.82
CA LYS A 61 -5.07 -3.23 -4.50
C LYS A 61 -3.73 -3.93 -4.44
N THR A 62 -3.39 -4.70 -5.46
CA THR A 62 -2.10 -5.42 -5.57
C THR A 62 -0.91 -4.46 -5.61
N ASN A 63 -0.98 -3.39 -6.41
CA ASN A 63 0.09 -2.40 -6.53
C ASN A 63 0.30 -1.56 -5.25
N SER A 64 -0.65 -1.56 -4.34
CA SER A 64 -0.58 -0.84 -3.07
C SER A 64 0.09 -1.67 -1.97
N LEU A 65 -0.68 -2.31 -1.10
CA LEU A 65 -0.20 -3.04 0.07
C LEU A 65 0.68 -4.25 -0.29
N PRO A 66 0.27 -5.19 -1.17
CA PRO A 66 1.10 -6.35 -1.49
C PRO A 66 2.47 -5.98 -2.06
N LEU A 67 2.51 -5.19 -3.12
CA LEU A 67 3.76 -4.88 -3.82
C LEU A 67 4.59 -3.79 -3.14
N ARG A 68 3.96 -2.76 -2.59
CA ARG A 68 4.69 -1.63 -1.99
C ARG A 68 5.12 -1.89 -0.55
N PHE A 69 4.39 -2.70 0.19
CA PHE A 69 4.70 -3.01 1.58
C PHE A 69 5.25 -4.43 1.74
N TRP A 70 4.44 -5.47 1.47
CA TRP A 70 4.84 -6.84 1.78
C TRP A 70 6.03 -7.35 0.95
N VAL A 71 6.11 -7.03 -0.33
CA VAL A 71 7.27 -7.43 -1.16
C VAL A 71 8.55 -6.78 -0.64
N ASN A 72 8.49 -5.52 -0.20
CA ASN A 72 9.65 -4.87 0.40
C ASN A 72 10.08 -5.52 1.70
N ILE A 73 9.13 -5.91 2.56
CA ILE A 73 9.43 -6.64 3.81
C ILE A 73 10.00 -8.03 3.51
N LEU A 74 9.42 -8.77 2.55
CA LEU A 74 9.92 -10.09 2.16
C LEU A 74 11.35 -10.04 1.61
N LYS A 75 11.68 -9.01 0.82
CA LYS A 75 13.04 -8.81 0.30
C LYS A 75 14.03 -8.31 1.35
N ASN A 76 13.56 -7.53 2.31
CA ASN A 76 14.40 -6.82 3.27
C ASN A 76 13.87 -7.02 4.70
N PRO A 77 13.89 -8.26 5.22
CA PRO A 77 13.35 -8.56 6.54
C PRO A 77 14.05 -7.80 7.67
N GLN A 78 15.28 -7.32 7.45
CA GLN A 78 16.03 -6.50 8.40
C GLN A 78 15.36 -5.14 8.71
N PHE A 79 14.38 -4.69 7.93
CA PHE A 79 13.62 -3.48 8.24
C PHE A 79 12.68 -3.65 9.43
N VAL A 80 12.27 -4.88 9.73
CA VAL A 80 11.29 -5.18 10.78
C VAL A 80 11.77 -6.24 11.77
N LEU A 81 12.85 -6.95 11.45
CA LEU A 81 13.44 -8.01 12.27
C LEU A 81 14.93 -7.72 12.48
N ASP A 82 15.44 -8.07 13.66
CA ASP A 82 16.87 -8.00 13.95
C ASP A 82 17.59 -9.21 13.37
N VAL A 83 17.78 -9.21 12.06
CA VAL A 83 18.41 -10.28 11.30
C VAL A 83 19.46 -9.71 10.34
N GLN A 84 20.50 -10.51 10.07
CA GLN A 84 21.50 -10.21 9.05
C GLN A 84 21.18 -11.01 7.79
N VAL A 85 21.23 -10.36 6.64
CA VAL A 85 20.99 -10.96 5.33
C VAL A 85 22.34 -11.17 4.65
N THR A 86 22.63 -12.43 4.25
CA THR A 86 23.78 -12.79 3.41
C THR A 86 23.32 -12.88 1.95
N ASP A 87 24.27 -12.87 1.01
CA ASP A 87 23.97 -12.99 -0.43
C ASP A 87 23.15 -14.23 -0.77
N SER A 88 23.44 -15.35 -0.09
CA SER A 88 22.68 -16.60 -0.28
C SER A 88 21.25 -16.50 0.22
N ILE A 89 21.03 -15.81 1.34
CA ILE A 89 19.70 -15.56 1.90
C ILE A 89 18.94 -14.58 1.00
N ASP A 90 19.60 -13.52 0.54
CA ASP A 90 18.99 -12.53 -0.37
C ASP A 90 18.47 -13.18 -1.66
N ALA A 91 19.22 -14.11 -2.24
CA ALA A 91 18.78 -14.87 -3.41
C ALA A 91 17.50 -15.69 -3.14
N VAL A 92 17.39 -16.33 -1.97
CA VAL A 92 16.19 -17.09 -1.56
C VAL A 92 15.02 -16.15 -1.30
N LEU A 93 15.23 -15.04 -0.59
CA LEU A 93 14.21 -14.06 -0.32
C LEU A 93 13.65 -13.43 -1.60
N SER A 94 14.51 -13.20 -2.59
CA SER A 94 14.10 -12.70 -3.91
C SER A 94 13.16 -13.68 -4.64
N VAL A 95 13.43 -14.99 -4.53
CA VAL A 95 12.53 -16.03 -5.09
C VAL A 95 11.19 -16.05 -4.36
N ILE A 96 11.19 -15.98 -3.03
CA ILE A 96 9.97 -15.94 -2.21
C ILE A 96 9.15 -14.69 -2.54
N ALA A 97 9.78 -13.53 -2.61
CA ALA A 97 9.12 -12.28 -2.96
C ALA A 97 8.53 -12.33 -4.37
N GLN A 98 9.25 -12.89 -5.34
CA GLN A 98 8.72 -13.07 -6.70
C GLN A 98 7.52 -14.02 -6.72
N THR A 99 7.54 -15.10 -5.95
CA THR A 99 6.41 -16.03 -5.80
C THR A 99 5.19 -15.30 -5.23
N PHE A 100 5.40 -14.41 -4.26
CA PHE A 100 4.31 -13.58 -3.71
C PHE A 100 3.75 -12.61 -4.74
N ILE A 101 4.60 -11.95 -5.54
CA ILE A 101 4.18 -11.09 -6.66
C ILE A 101 3.32 -11.88 -7.64
N ASP A 102 3.81 -13.05 -8.05
CA ASP A 102 3.13 -13.94 -9.00
C ASP A 102 1.77 -14.41 -8.46
N SER A 103 1.64 -14.56 -7.16
CA SER A 103 0.39 -14.92 -6.48
C SER A 103 -0.62 -13.77 -6.41
N CYS A 104 -0.15 -12.52 -6.39
CA CYS A 104 -0.99 -11.32 -6.34
C CYS A 104 -1.43 -10.84 -7.73
N THR A 105 -0.78 -11.27 -8.82
CA THR A 105 -1.12 -10.85 -10.18
C THR A 105 -2.20 -11.74 -10.79
N THR A 106 -3.06 -11.14 -11.64
CA THR A 106 -4.13 -11.86 -12.35
C THR A 106 -3.61 -12.65 -13.55
N SER A 107 -2.45 -12.24 -14.12
CA SER A 107 -1.87 -12.88 -15.30
C SER A 107 -1.58 -14.37 -15.08
N GLU A 108 -1.86 -15.19 -16.10
CA GLU A 108 -1.45 -16.58 -16.10
C GLU A 108 0.06 -16.70 -16.24
N HIS A 109 0.70 -17.32 -15.26
CA HIS A 109 2.11 -17.67 -15.36
C HIS A 109 2.27 -18.94 -16.20
N LYS A 110 2.66 -18.77 -17.45
CA LYS A 110 3.09 -19.90 -18.27
C LYS A 110 4.47 -20.34 -17.82
N VAL A 111 4.49 -21.41 -17.04
CA VAL A 111 5.74 -22.12 -16.67
C VAL A 111 6.03 -23.09 -17.78
N GLY A 112 7.10 -22.82 -18.55
CA GLY A 112 7.60 -23.71 -19.61
C GLY A 112 8.76 -24.59 -19.15
N ARG A 113 9.16 -25.57 -19.99
CA ARG A 113 10.32 -26.45 -19.73
C ARG A 113 11.62 -25.66 -19.51
N ASP A 114 11.73 -24.47 -20.07
CA ASP A 114 12.91 -23.60 -20.01
C ASP A 114 12.84 -22.58 -18.86
N SER A 115 11.83 -22.67 -17.99
CA SER A 115 11.74 -21.79 -16.82
C SER A 115 12.84 -22.15 -15.81
N PRO A 116 13.46 -21.15 -15.16
CA PRO A 116 14.45 -21.39 -14.11
C PRO A 116 13.91 -22.32 -13.03
N VAL A 117 14.77 -23.20 -12.49
CA VAL A 117 14.40 -24.22 -11.49
C VAL A 117 13.72 -23.59 -10.26
N ASN A 118 14.14 -22.40 -9.86
CA ASN A 118 13.53 -21.63 -8.77
C ASN A 118 12.08 -21.17 -9.05
N LYS A 119 11.73 -20.91 -10.31
CA LYS A 119 10.32 -20.68 -10.70
C LYS A 119 9.48 -21.96 -10.62
N LEU A 120 10.08 -23.11 -10.89
CA LEU A 120 9.39 -24.41 -10.84
C LEU A 120 9.09 -24.84 -9.39
N LEU A 121 9.87 -24.37 -8.41
CA LEU A 121 9.78 -24.81 -7.03
C LEU A 121 8.39 -24.50 -6.42
N TYR A 122 7.81 -23.35 -6.74
CA TYR A 122 6.52 -22.90 -6.22
C TYR A 122 5.40 -22.84 -7.25
N ALA A 123 5.68 -23.19 -8.51
CA ALA A 123 4.72 -23.09 -9.61
C ALA A 123 3.40 -23.84 -9.36
N ARG A 124 3.45 -24.97 -8.65
CA ARG A 124 2.27 -25.76 -8.29
C ARG A 124 1.41 -25.09 -7.21
N GLU A 125 2.02 -24.26 -6.36
CA GLU A 125 1.37 -23.63 -5.23
C GLU A 125 0.77 -22.26 -5.59
N ILE A 126 1.24 -21.62 -6.68
CA ILE A 126 0.74 -20.30 -7.10
C ILE A 126 -0.78 -20.26 -7.24
N PRO A 127 -1.47 -21.23 -7.85
CA PRO A 127 -2.93 -21.20 -7.93
C PRO A 127 -3.62 -21.15 -6.56
N ARG A 128 -3.08 -21.88 -5.57
CA ARG A 128 -3.57 -21.88 -4.19
C ARG A 128 -3.32 -20.53 -3.52
N TYR A 129 -2.15 -19.94 -3.73
CA TYR A 129 -1.83 -18.61 -3.20
C TYR A 129 -2.69 -17.51 -3.83
N LYS A 130 -3.00 -17.60 -5.14
CA LYS A 130 -3.95 -16.69 -5.79
C LYS A 130 -5.32 -16.73 -5.13
N GLN A 131 -5.83 -17.92 -4.80
CA GLN A 131 -7.10 -18.07 -4.06
C GLN A 131 -7.02 -17.43 -2.66
N LEU A 132 -5.88 -17.50 -1.97
CA LEU A 132 -5.70 -16.80 -0.70
C LEU A 132 -5.75 -15.28 -0.85
N VAL A 133 -5.16 -14.73 -1.91
CA VAL A 133 -5.20 -13.29 -2.22
C VAL A 133 -6.63 -12.85 -2.53
N GLU A 134 -7.34 -13.56 -3.39
CA GLU A 134 -8.73 -13.28 -3.73
C GLU A 134 -9.63 -13.29 -2.49
N ARG A 135 -9.46 -14.31 -1.65
CA ARG A 135 -10.17 -14.41 -0.37
C ARG A 135 -9.83 -13.25 0.55
N TYR A 136 -8.56 -12.89 0.65
CA TYR A 136 -8.10 -11.76 1.47
C TYR A 136 -8.76 -10.46 1.04
N TYR A 137 -8.82 -10.16 -0.26
CA TYR A 137 -9.48 -8.96 -0.77
C TYR A 137 -10.99 -8.98 -0.54
N SER A 138 -11.63 -10.12 -0.75
CA SER A 138 -13.06 -10.29 -0.50
C SER A 138 -13.42 -10.13 0.99
N ASP A 139 -12.65 -10.71 1.89
CA ASP A 139 -12.87 -10.62 3.32
C ASP A 139 -12.68 -9.18 3.83
N ILE A 140 -11.68 -8.44 3.31
CA ILE A 140 -11.48 -7.03 3.64
C ILE A 140 -12.67 -6.20 3.18
N HIS A 141 -13.13 -6.38 1.93
CA HIS A 141 -14.29 -5.69 1.40
C HIS A 141 -15.54 -5.94 2.26
N SER A 142 -15.77 -7.18 2.66
CA SER A 142 -16.89 -7.55 3.54
C SER A 142 -16.82 -6.93 4.94
N ALA A 143 -15.61 -6.62 5.41
CA ALA A 143 -15.34 -6.01 6.72
C ALA A 143 -15.23 -4.48 6.70
N ALA A 144 -15.41 -3.83 5.54
CA ALA A 144 -15.17 -2.39 5.37
C ALA A 144 -16.26 -1.50 6.00
N SER A 145 -17.44 -2.05 6.32
CA SER A 145 -18.55 -1.28 6.92
C SER A 145 -18.10 -0.53 8.18
N GLY A 146 -18.30 0.79 8.17
CA GLY A 146 -17.94 1.68 9.29
C GLY A 146 -16.46 2.05 9.40
N CYS A 147 -15.59 1.55 8.52
CA CYS A 147 -14.15 1.82 8.58
C CYS A 147 -13.79 3.31 8.45
N TYR A 148 -14.59 4.10 7.75
CA TYR A 148 -14.37 5.54 7.61
C TYR A 148 -14.49 6.28 8.95
N GLN A 149 -15.55 5.98 9.73
CA GLN A 149 -15.75 6.61 11.05
C GLN A 149 -14.70 6.17 12.05
N GLU A 150 -14.37 4.87 12.04
CA GLU A 150 -13.32 4.29 12.90
C GLU A 150 -11.96 4.91 12.57
N MET A 151 -11.62 5.07 11.29
CA MET A 151 -10.38 5.71 10.85
C MET A 151 -10.31 7.18 11.29
N ASN A 152 -11.38 7.94 11.12
CA ASN A 152 -11.44 9.32 11.58
C ASN A 152 -11.28 9.44 13.10
N SER A 153 -11.92 8.58 13.87
CA SER A 153 -11.76 8.56 15.34
C SER A 153 -10.33 8.24 15.74
N THR A 154 -9.72 7.23 15.13
CA THR A 154 -8.32 6.84 15.39
C THR A 154 -7.34 7.95 15.03
N LEU A 155 -7.51 8.60 13.86
CA LEU A 155 -6.67 9.72 13.45
C LEU A 155 -6.84 10.94 14.37
N THR A 156 -8.06 11.21 14.84
CA THR A 156 -8.33 12.31 15.76
C THR A 156 -7.65 12.06 17.10
N GLU A 157 -7.71 10.84 17.63
CA GLU A 157 -7.04 10.45 18.87
C GLU A 157 -5.51 10.55 18.76
N LEU A 158 -4.94 9.98 17.71
CA LEU A 158 -3.50 10.05 17.44
C LEU A 158 -3.03 11.48 17.24
N SER A 159 -3.75 12.28 16.45
CA SER A 159 -3.45 13.70 16.24
C SER A 159 -3.49 14.48 17.55
N GLY A 160 -4.48 14.19 18.39
CA GLY A 160 -4.61 14.80 19.72
C GLY A 160 -3.41 14.52 20.63
N SER A 161 -2.88 13.30 20.61
CA SER A 161 -1.71 12.91 21.42
C SER A 161 -0.42 13.65 21.03
N PHE A 162 -0.27 14.04 19.75
CA PHE A 162 0.89 14.76 19.23
C PHE A 162 0.68 16.28 19.08
N ALA A 163 -0.51 16.79 19.39
CA ALA A 163 -0.84 18.21 19.17
C ALA A 163 0.08 19.19 19.91
N SER A 164 0.57 18.80 21.09
CA SER A 164 1.51 19.60 21.90
C SER A 164 2.95 19.59 21.35
N GLU A 165 3.30 18.60 20.54
CA GLU A 165 4.65 18.44 19.99
C GLU A 165 4.79 19.12 18.62
N MET A 166 3.67 19.40 17.93
CA MET A 166 3.66 20.00 16.62
C MET A 166 3.48 21.53 16.68
N ASN A 167 4.45 22.26 16.12
CA ASN A 167 4.27 23.69 15.88
C ASN A 167 3.46 23.90 14.58
N SER A 168 2.15 24.10 14.74
CA SER A 168 1.21 24.24 13.62
C SER A 168 1.57 25.40 12.68
N LEU A 169 2.11 26.51 13.21
CA LEU A 169 2.49 27.67 12.39
C LEU A 169 3.70 27.34 11.50
N VAL A 170 4.69 26.63 12.04
CA VAL A 170 5.84 26.17 11.25
C VAL A 170 5.39 25.20 10.16
N ALA A 171 4.54 24.23 10.51
CA ALA A 171 4.01 23.28 9.54
C ALA A 171 3.22 23.94 8.41
N LEU A 172 2.36 24.92 8.73
CA LEU A 172 1.60 25.70 7.76
C LEU A 172 2.52 26.56 6.88
N HIS A 173 3.57 27.12 7.46
CA HIS A 173 4.54 27.91 6.70
C HIS A 173 5.32 27.01 5.69
N GLU A 174 5.73 25.84 6.12
CA GLU A 174 6.36 24.87 5.21
C GLU A 174 5.41 24.43 4.08
N LEU A 175 4.14 24.14 4.41
CA LEU A 175 3.13 23.82 3.40
C LEU A 175 2.94 24.98 2.40
N TYR A 176 2.88 26.24 2.90
CA TYR A 176 2.77 27.41 2.05
C TYR A 176 3.92 27.55 1.06
N LYS A 177 5.16 27.26 1.45
CA LYS A 177 6.31 27.27 0.53
C LYS A 177 6.10 26.36 -0.68
N TYR A 178 5.55 25.17 -0.47
CA TYR A 178 5.25 24.24 -1.56
C TYR A 178 4.11 24.76 -2.44
N ILE A 179 3.06 25.30 -1.85
CA ILE A 179 1.94 25.91 -2.58
C ILE A 179 2.44 27.10 -3.40
N ASN A 180 3.25 27.97 -2.82
CA ASN A 180 3.78 29.16 -3.48
C ASN A 180 4.69 28.82 -4.67
N LYS A 181 5.43 27.71 -4.60
CA LYS A 181 6.26 27.20 -5.72
C LYS A 181 5.43 26.91 -6.98
N TYR A 182 4.18 26.50 -6.81
CA TYR A 182 3.25 26.12 -7.89
C TYR A 182 2.01 27.00 -7.89
N TYR A 183 2.12 28.24 -7.37
CA TYR A 183 1.01 29.12 -7.05
C TYR A 183 0.03 29.29 -8.21
N ASP A 184 0.50 29.70 -9.38
CA ASP A 184 -0.36 29.96 -10.54
C ASP A 184 -1.10 28.68 -10.99
N GLN A 185 -0.43 27.54 -10.98
CA GLN A 185 -1.03 26.26 -11.35
C GLN A 185 -2.13 25.85 -10.35
N VAL A 186 -1.87 26.04 -9.06
CA VAL A 186 -2.84 25.76 -7.99
C VAL A 186 -4.06 26.68 -8.12
N ILE A 187 -3.86 27.98 -8.33
CA ILE A 187 -4.96 28.94 -8.52
C ILE A 187 -5.81 28.55 -9.73
N MET A 188 -5.20 28.30 -10.89
CA MET A 188 -5.93 27.88 -12.10
C MET A 188 -6.76 26.61 -11.83
N SER A 189 -6.18 25.60 -11.21
CA SER A 189 -6.87 24.35 -10.88
C SER A 189 -8.05 24.58 -9.94
N LEU A 190 -7.91 25.44 -8.94
CA LEU A 190 -8.99 25.79 -8.02
C LEU A 190 -10.10 26.61 -8.67
N GLU A 191 -9.79 27.42 -9.68
CA GLU A 191 -10.75 28.18 -10.46
C GLU A 191 -11.54 27.30 -11.44
N GLU A 192 -10.94 26.20 -11.91
CA GLU A 192 -11.57 25.22 -12.81
C GLU A 192 -12.42 24.18 -12.04
N ASP A 193 -12.05 23.87 -10.78
CA ASP A 193 -12.76 22.88 -9.97
C ASP A 193 -14.09 23.42 -9.44
N THR A 194 -15.16 22.64 -9.63
CA THR A 194 -16.52 23.02 -9.21
C THR A 194 -16.65 23.22 -7.70
N SER A 195 -15.95 22.40 -6.92
CA SER A 195 -15.93 22.50 -5.45
C SER A 195 -15.07 23.68 -5.01
N GLY A 196 -13.94 23.89 -5.68
CA GLY A 196 -13.06 25.04 -5.48
C GLY A 196 -13.78 26.36 -5.69
N GLN A 197 -14.57 26.46 -6.77
CA GLN A 197 -15.42 27.64 -7.06
C GLN A 197 -16.49 27.87 -5.98
N LYS A 198 -17.23 26.82 -5.61
CA LYS A 198 -18.27 26.93 -4.56
C LYS A 198 -17.74 27.41 -3.21
N MET A 199 -16.52 26.93 -2.87
CA MET A 199 -15.85 27.29 -1.61
C MET A 199 -14.95 28.53 -1.72
N GLN A 200 -14.87 29.15 -2.91
CA GLN A 200 -14.02 30.29 -3.22
C GLN A 200 -12.55 30.09 -2.83
N LEU A 201 -12.03 28.84 -3.06
CA LEU A 201 -10.70 28.47 -2.56
C LEU A 201 -9.57 29.26 -3.21
N ALA A 202 -9.66 29.57 -4.51
CA ALA A 202 -8.67 30.39 -5.20
C ALA A 202 -8.58 31.79 -4.56
N TYR A 203 -9.72 32.46 -4.36
CA TYR A 203 -9.77 33.79 -3.72
C TYR A 203 -9.19 33.76 -2.28
N ARG A 204 -9.57 32.74 -1.49
CA ARG A 204 -9.05 32.59 -0.12
C ARG A 204 -7.54 32.35 -0.09
N LEU A 205 -7.01 31.58 -1.04
CA LEU A 205 -5.57 31.37 -1.16
C LEU A 205 -4.84 32.65 -1.57
N GLN A 206 -5.40 33.44 -2.49
CA GLN A 206 -4.86 34.76 -2.87
C GLN A 206 -4.79 35.71 -1.67
N GLN A 207 -5.81 35.73 -0.82
CA GLN A 207 -5.79 36.53 0.42
C GLN A 207 -4.72 36.07 1.39
N VAL A 208 -4.53 34.73 1.58
CA VAL A 208 -3.45 34.20 2.43
C VAL A 208 -2.09 34.59 1.88
N ALA A 209 -1.88 34.46 0.58
CA ALA A 209 -0.63 34.84 -0.07
C ALA A 209 -0.28 36.32 0.16
N ALA A 210 -1.23 37.22 -0.06
CA ALA A 210 -1.06 38.66 0.18
C ALA A 210 -0.69 38.97 1.64
N LEU A 211 -1.31 38.29 2.61
CA LEU A 211 -1.01 38.47 4.04
C LEU A 211 0.41 37.96 4.41
N VAL A 212 0.84 36.86 3.82
CA VAL A 212 2.20 36.32 4.06
C VAL A 212 3.25 37.22 3.45
N GLU A 213 3.05 37.70 2.22
CA GLU A 213 3.99 38.57 1.52
C GLU A 213 4.11 39.95 2.20
N ASN A 214 2.99 40.53 2.63
CA ASN A 214 3.03 41.82 3.33
C ASN A 214 3.75 41.76 4.69
N LYS A 215 3.73 40.62 5.38
CA LYS A 215 4.48 40.43 6.63
C LYS A 215 5.98 40.26 6.44
N VAL A 216 6.43 39.84 5.24
CA VAL A 216 7.85 39.70 4.91
C VAL A 216 8.48 41.06 4.55
N THR A 217 7.69 42.02 4.09
CA THR A 217 8.17 43.38 3.75
C THR A 217 8.28 44.30 4.95
N ASP A 218 7.70 43.92 6.12
CA ASP A 218 7.73 44.72 7.36
C ASP A 218 8.83 44.28 8.33
N LEU A 219 9.75 43.38 7.92
CA LEU A 219 10.93 42.92 8.66
C LEU A 219 12.23 43.39 7.97
#